data_4b6b7719bb2460ac8433308ec6da9a6b
#
_entry.id   4b6b7719bb2460ac8433308ec6da9a6b
#
_cell.length_a   1.000
_cell.length_b   1.000
_cell.length_c   1.000
_cell.angle_alpha   90.00
_cell.angle_beta   90.00
_cell.angle_gamma   90.00
#
_symmetry.space_group_name_H-M   'P 1'
#
loop_
_entity.id
_entity.type
_entity.pdbx_description
1 polymer ?
#
loop_
_entity_poly.entity_id
_entity_poly.type
_entity_poly.pdbx_seq_one_letter_code
_entity_poly.pdbx_strand_id
1 'polypeptide(L)'
;MTRVKNGLDVVLRWLCVLLLGALVLVVAWQVFTRQVLSAPSVWSEELAKYLFVWLSFFGTALVFGERGHIAVDFLVRRAPEHLQRAAAVLSQVVTFAFAGLVLVYGGWQLAQLTWTQDVPSLPLMVGWLYLVLPISGVLVLFYTVYHLVAVVRGVENATTDGEPDAV
;
A
#
# COMPACT_ATOMS: atom_id res chain seq x y z
N MET A 1 0.77 -18.28 11.58
CA MET A 1 0.52 -17.22 10.59
C MET A 1 0.48 -15.83 11.23
N THR A 2 -0.09 -15.63 12.39
CA THR A 2 -0.12 -14.33 13.11
C THR A 2 1.25 -13.71 13.39
N ARG A 3 2.27 -14.50 13.74
CA ARG A 3 3.63 -13.97 14.00
C ARG A 3 4.28 -13.39 12.74
N VAL A 4 4.05 -14.01 11.58
CA VAL A 4 4.60 -13.52 10.30
C VAL A 4 3.89 -12.23 9.90
N LYS A 5 2.56 -12.17 10.02
CA LYS A 5 1.77 -10.95 9.79
C LYS A 5 2.26 -9.81 10.67
N ASN A 6 2.34 -10.03 11.99
CA ASN A 6 2.77 -8.96 12.91
C ASN A 6 4.20 -8.47 12.63
N GLY A 7 5.11 -9.37 12.25
CA GLY A 7 6.45 -8.97 11.82
C GLY A 7 6.44 -8.11 10.56
N LEU A 8 5.64 -8.49 9.58
CA LEU A 8 5.49 -7.75 8.34
C LEU A 8 4.86 -6.36 8.57
N ASP A 9 3.82 -6.29 9.41
CA ASP A 9 3.16 -5.03 9.78
C ASP A 9 4.14 -4.06 10.45
N VAL A 10 4.98 -4.56 11.37
CA VAL A 10 6.02 -3.74 12.03
C VAL A 10 7.04 -3.23 11.01
N VAL A 11 7.52 -4.08 10.11
CA VAL A 11 8.49 -3.69 9.06
C VAL A 11 7.89 -2.65 8.13
N LEU A 12 6.65 -2.86 7.65
CA LEU A 12 5.97 -1.91 6.76
C LEU A 12 5.70 -0.58 7.45
N ARG A 13 5.31 -0.60 8.73
CA ARG A 13 5.07 0.61 9.52
C ARG A 13 6.34 1.44 9.64
N TRP A 14 7.46 0.83 10.00
CA TRP A 14 8.75 1.52 10.07
C TRP A 14 9.21 2.01 8.70
N LEU A 15 9.00 1.23 7.65
CA LEU A 15 9.31 1.64 6.28
C LEU A 15 8.49 2.89 5.88
N CYS A 16 7.19 2.92 6.15
CA CYS A 16 6.35 4.09 5.89
C CYS A 16 6.80 5.31 6.70
N VAL A 17 7.17 5.15 7.97
CA VAL A 17 7.69 6.24 8.80
C VAL A 17 9.00 6.80 8.23
N LEU A 18 9.91 5.93 7.81
CA LEU A 18 11.19 6.34 7.21
C LEU A 18 10.98 7.04 5.86
N LEU A 19 10.10 6.51 5.00
CA LEU A 19 9.76 7.13 3.72
C LEU A 19 9.10 8.50 3.90
N LEU A 20 8.20 8.63 4.88
CA LEU A 20 7.57 9.90 5.21
C LEU A 20 8.61 10.91 5.73
N GLY A 21 9.47 10.49 6.66
CA GLY A 21 10.56 11.31 7.17
C GLY A 21 11.50 11.80 6.06
N ALA A 22 11.92 10.89 5.18
CA ALA A 22 12.74 11.22 4.03
C ALA A 22 12.03 12.20 3.08
N LEU A 23 10.74 11.96 2.79
CA LEU A 23 9.92 12.84 1.96
C LEU A 23 9.87 14.26 2.54
N VAL A 24 9.60 14.39 3.84
CA VAL A 24 9.55 15.69 4.53
C VAL A 24 10.88 16.42 4.43
N LEU A 25 12.00 15.72 4.66
CA LEU A 25 13.35 16.31 4.56
C LEU A 25 13.68 16.77 3.13
N VAL A 26 13.34 15.96 2.13
CA VAL A 26 13.59 16.29 0.71
C VAL A 26 12.74 17.48 0.29
N VAL A 27 11.47 17.54 0.68
CA VAL A 27 10.58 18.66 0.38
C VAL A 27 11.02 19.94 1.11
N ALA A 28 11.43 19.84 2.38
CA ALA A 28 11.98 20.96 3.10
C ALA A 28 13.25 21.52 2.42
N TRP A 29 14.15 20.63 1.98
CA TRP A 29 15.32 21.02 1.18
C TRP A 29 14.94 21.68 -0.12
N GLN A 30 13.96 21.15 -0.86
CA GLN A 30 13.46 21.71 -2.11
C GLN A 30 12.92 23.13 -1.90
N VAL A 31 12.12 23.35 -0.85
CA VAL A 31 11.59 24.67 -0.51
C VAL A 31 12.71 25.65 -0.15
N PHE A 32 13.67 25.19 0.66
CA PHE A 32 14.81 25.99 1.06
C PHE A 32 15.66 26.44 -0.15
N THR A 33 16.02 25.52 -1.04
CA THR A 33 16.84 25.84 -2.24
C THR A 33 16.09 26.80 -3.17
N ARG A 34 14.78 26.62 -3.30
CA ARG A 34 13.96 27.48 -4.15
C ARG A 34 13.78 28.88 -3.59
N GLN A 35 13.50 29.01 -2.28
CA GLN A 35 13.14 30.29 -1.65
C GLN A 35 14.36 31.09 -1.16
N VAL A 36 15.37 30.40 -0.63
CA VAL A 36 16.55 31.05 -0.02
C VAL A 36 17.70 31.16 -1.01
N LEU A 37 17.99 30.07 -1.74
CA LEU A 37 19.12 30.05 -2.67
C LEU A 37 18.76 30.51 -4.08
N SER A 38 17.47 30.70 -4.38
CA SER A 38 16.97 31.03 -5.75
C SER A 38 17.48 30.05 -6.81
N ALA A 39 17.84 28.84 -6.42
CA ALA A 39 18.41 27.79 -7.26
C ALA A 39 17.61 26.49 -7.08
N PRO A 40 16.52 26.26 -7.85
CA PRO A 40 15.68 25.08 -7.69
C PRO A 40 16.47 23.80 -7.97
N SER A 41 16.41 22.84 -7.05
CA SER A 41 17.07 21.55 -7.22
C SER A 41 16.15 20.54 -7.91
N VAL A 42 16.43 20.22 -9.17
CA VAL A 42 15.61 19.30 -9.98
C VAL A 42 15.57 17.89 -9.42
N TRP A 43 16.70 17.40 -8.88
CA TRP A 43 16.78 16.06 -8.29
C TRP A 43 15.87 15.87 -7.08
N SER A 44 15.70 16.91 -6.25
CA SER A 44 14.85 16.81 -5.06
C SER A 44 13.36 16.74 -5.42
N GLU A 45 12.95 17.38 -6.49
CA GLU A 45 11.58 17.29 -7.01
C GLU A 45 11.27 15.87 -7.51
N GLU A 46 12.18 15.27 -8.27
CA GLU A 46 12.01 13.91 -8.75
C GLU A 46 12.03 12.91 -7.59
N LEU A 47 12.99 13.03 -6.68
CA LEU A 47 13.08 12.15 -5.52
C LEU A 47 11.82 12.22 -4.65
N ALA A 48 11.27 13.43 -4.42
CA ALA A 48 10.03 13.59 -3.65
C ALA A 48 8.84 12.87 -4.31
N LYS A 49 8.68 12.96 -5.63
CA LYS A 49 7.63 12.22 -6.36
C LYS A 49 7.75 10.71 -6.13
N TYR A 50 8.94 10.16 -6.20
CA TYR A 50 9.18 8.73 -6.03
C TYR A 50 8.96 8.27 -4.59
N LEU A 51 9.47 9.01 -3.61
CA LEU A 51 9.22 8.73 -2.19
C LEU A 51 7.71 8.76 -1.88
N PHE A 52 6.98 9.71 -2.44
CA PHE A 52 5.52 9.80 -2.27
C PHE A 52 4.79 8.60 -2.88
N VAL A 53 5.17 8.16 -4.08
CA VAL A 53 4.58 6.98 -4.72
C VAL A 53 4.88 5.72 -3.89
N TRP A 54 6.11 5.52 -3.45
CA TRP A 54 6.49 4.38 -2.62
C TRP A 54 5.75 4.38 -1.28
N LEU A 55 5.67 5.54 -0.63
CA LEU A 55 4.91 5.71 0.62
C LEU A 55 3.42 5.36 0.42
N SER A 56 2.82 5.82 -0.68
CA SER A 56 1.41 5.57 -0.98
C SER A 56 1.13 4.08 -1.18
N PHE A 57 1.95 3.38 -1.94
CA PHE A 57 1.77 1.95 -2.18
C PHE A 57 2.02 1.09 -0.94
N PHE A 58 3.08 1.35 -0.18
CA PHE A 58 3.33 0.63 1.06
C PHE A 58 2.33 0.98 2.15
N GLY A 59 1.91 2.25 2.24
CA GLY A 59 0.84 2.67 3.15
C GLY A 59 -0.48 1.97 2.84
N THR A 60 -0.84 1.88 1.56
CA THR A 60 -2.02 1.12 1.11
C THR A 60 -1.89 -0.35 1.49
N ALA A 61 -0.75 -0.99 1.23
CA ALA A 61 -0.53 -2.39 1.61
C ALA A 61 -0.66 -2.61 3.13
N LEU A 62 -0.17 -1.67 3.95
CA LEU A 62 -0.31 -1.70 5.41
C LEU A 62 -1.77 -1.61 5.85
N VAL A 63 -2.55 -0.69 5.26
CA VAL A 63 -3.99 -0.55 5.55
C VAL A 63 -4.75 -1.84 5.21
N PHE A 64 -4.43 -2.48 4.08
CA PHE A 64 -4.97 -3.80 3.75
C PHE A 64 -4.59 -4.87 4.78
N GLY A 65 -3.41 -4.76 5.39
CA GLY A 65 -2.95 -5.66 6.46
C GLY A 65 -3.70 -5.46 7.78
N GLU A 66 -4.01 -4.22 8.13
CA GLU A 66 -4.64 -3.90 9.41
C GLU A 66 -6.15 -4.18 9.41
N ARG A 67 -6.90 -3.72 8.40
CA ARG A 67 -8.35 -3.98 8.25
C ARG A 67 -8.82 -3.64 6.83
N GLY A 68 -8.87 -4.61 5.96
CA GLY A 68 -9.00 -4.41 4.53
C GLY A 68 -10.24 -3.71 3.99
N HIS A 69 -11.39 -3.62 4.70
CA HIS A 69 -12.63 -3.21 4.03
C HIS A 69 -13.62 -2.44 4.92
N ILE A 70 -13.16 -1.47 5.72
CA ILE A 70 -14.02 -0.65 6.59
C ILE A 70 -15.21 -0.04 5.83
N ALA A 71 -15.02 0.37 4.58
CA ALA A 71 -16.08 0.98 3.77
C ALA A 71 -17.16 -0.05 3.36
N VAL A 72 -16.76 -1.28 3.04
CA VAL A 72 -17.70 -2.37 2.73
C VAL A 72 -18.46 -2.79 3.98
N ASP A 73 -17.75 -2.92 5.12
CA ASP A 73 -18.35 -3.28 6.41
C ASP A 73 -19.42 -2.26 6.83
N PHE A 74 -19.17 -0.97 6.68
CA PHE A 74 -20.14 0.07 7.03
C PHE A 74 -21.42 0.00 6.19
N LEU A 75 -21.28 -0.20 4.88
CA LEU A 75 -22.43 -0.25 3.96
C LEU A 75 -23.26 -1.54 4.16
N VAL A 76 -22.58 -2.65 4.44
CA VAL A 76 -23.17 -3.98 4.49
C VAL A 76 -23.72 -4.34 5.89
N ARG A 77 -23.33 -3.63 6.95
CA ARG A 77 -23.85 -3.85 8.33
C ARG A 77 -25.39 -3.81 8.44
N ARG A 78 -26.08 -3.16 7.51
CA ARG A 78 -27.56 -3.09 7.47
C ARG A 78 -28.20 -4.23 6.67
N ALA A 79 -27.41 -5.07 6.00
CA ALA A 79 -27.88 -6.17 5.19
C ALA A 79 -27.99 -7.47 5.99
N PRO A 80 -28.80 -8.45 5.56
CA PRO A 80 -28.83 -9.79 6.14
C PRO A 80 -27.44 -10.47 6.13
N GLU A 81 -27.16 -11.33 7.09
CA GLU A 81 -25.84 -11.95 7.30
C GLU A 81 -25.27 -12.66 6.06
N HIS A 82 -26.16 -13.31 5.26
CA HIS A 82 -25.73 -13.95 4.00
C HIS A 82 -25.24 -12.94 2.95
N LEU A 83 -25.83 -11.75 2.86
CA LEU A 83 -25.37 -10.68 1.97
C LEU A 83 -24.07 -10.06 2.47
N GLN A 84 -23.89 -9.95 3.78
CA GLN A 84 -22.64 -9.48 4.38
C GLN A 84 -21.47 -10.40 4.01
N ARG A 85 -21.66 -11.70 4.17
CA ARG A 85 -20.63 -12.70 3.79
C ARG A 85 -20.35 -12.69 2.29
N ALA A 86 -21.40 -12.61 1.46
CA ALA A 86 -21.22 -12.55 0.01
C ALA A 86 -20.45 -11.31 -0.43
N ALA A 87 -20.76 -10.15 0.13
CA ALA A 87 -20.05 -8.90 -0.16
C ALA A 87 -18.58 -8.94 0.30
N ALA A 88 -18.31 -9.49 1.49
CA ALA A 88 -16.94 -9.67 2.00
C ALA A 88 -16.11 -10.58 1.08
N VAL A 89 -16.67 -11.73 0.67
CA VAL A 89 -15.98 -12.65 -0.25
C VAL A 89 -15.76 -12.00 -1.62
N LEU A 90 -16.79 -11.33 -2.17
CA LEU A 90 -16.68 -10.63 -3.46
C LEU A 90 -15.58 -9.57 -3.43
N SER A 91 -15.55 -8.76 -2.36
CA SER A 91 -14.51 -7.74 -2.17
C SER A 91 -13.12 -8.33 -2.13
N GLN A 92 -12.92 -9.46 -1.40
CA GLN A 92 -11.64 -10.15 -1.36
C GLN A 92 -11.22 -10.72 -2.71
N VAL A 93 -12.15 -11.28 -3.48
CA VAL A 93 -11.89 -11.81 -4.83
C VAL A 93 -11.50 -10.69 -5.78
N VAL A 94 -12.22 -9.57 -5.76
CA VAL A 94 -11.91 -8.40 -6.60
C VAL A 94 -10.54 -7.83 -6.23
N THR A 95 -10.24 -7.67 -4.94
CA THR A 95 -8.93 -7.19 -4.47
C THR A 95 -7.81 -8.14 -4.88
N PHE A 96 -8.03 -9.45 -4.74
CA PHE A 96 -7.05 -10.47 -5.15
C PHE A 96 -6.77 -10.40 -6.66
N ALA A 97 -7.83 -10.33 -7.48
CA ALA A 97 -7.71 -10.22 -8.94
C ALA A 97 -6.99 -8.92 -9.34
N PHE A 98 -7.36 -7.79 -8.73
CA PHE A 98 -6.72 -6.50 -8.99
C PHE A 98 -5.24 -6.52 -8.60
N ALA A 99 -4.91 -6.99 -7.40
CA ALA A 99 -3.53 -7.05 -6.93
C ALA A 99 -2.67 -7.99 -7.80
N GLY A 100 -3.20 -9.16 -8.19
CA GLY A 100 -2.48 -10.10 -9.04
C GLY A 100 -2.29 -9.62 -10.48
N LEU A 101 -3.36 -9.16 -11.13
CA LEU A 101 -3.32 -8.80 -12.54
C LEU A 101 -2.75 -7.39 -12.76
N VAL A 102 -3.15 -6.42 -11.96
CA VAL A 102 -2.75 -5.03 -12.19
C VAL A 102 -1.44 -4.71 -11.49
N LEU A 103 -1.32 -4.99 -10.18
CA LEU A 103 -0.13 -4.59 -9.43
C LEU A 103 1.04 -5.53 -9.70
N VAL A 104 0.85 -6.86 -9.62
CA VAL A 104 1.98 -7.79 -9.80
C VAL A 104 2.32 -7.93 -11.28
N TYR A 105 1.39 -8.38 -12.10
CA TYR A 105 1.67 -8.64 -13.51
C TYR A 105 1.88 -7.35 -14.30
N GLY A 106 0.95 -6.41 -14.23
CA GLY A 106 1.07 -5.10 -14.92
C GLY A 106 2.23 -4.28 -14.42
N GLY A 107 2.44 -4.23 -13.09
CA GLY A 107 3.58 -3.54 -12.47
C GLY A 107 4.92 -4.12 -12.88
N TRP A 108 5.02 -5.47 -12.98
CA TRP A 108 6.24 -6.12 -13.47
C TRP A 108 6.54 -5.79 -14.94
N GLN A 109 5.53 -5.85 -15.82
CA GLN A 109 5.69 -5.46 -17.22
C GLN A 109 6.14 -4.00 -17.35
N LEU A 110 5.54 -3.10 -16.57
CA LEU A 110 5.90 -1.69 -16.59
C LEU A 110 7.34 -1.47 -16.12
N ALA A 111 7.77 -2.16 -15.06
CA ALA A 111 9.15 -2.10 -14.59
C ALA A 111 10.13 -2.59 -15.67
N GLN A 112 9.81 -3.69 -16.38
CA GLN A 112 10.65 -4.17 -17.47
C GLN A 112 10.74 -3.21 -18.66
N LEU A 113 9.62 -2.62 -19.08
CA LEU A 113 9.58 -1.64 -20.19
C LEU A 113 10.39 -0.37 -19.89
N THR A 114 10.48 -0.01 -18.62
CA THR A 114 11.17 1.22 -18.20
C THR A 114 12.58 0.97 -17.65
N TRP A 115 13.06 -0.29 -17.72
CA TRP A 115 14.37 -0.68 -17.15
C TRP A 115 15.56 -0.01 -17.84
N THR A 116 15.40 0.37 -19.10
CA THR A 116 16.45 1.04 -19.90
C THR A 116 16.31 2.55 -19.93
N GLN A 117 15.33 3.11 -19.23
CA GLN A 117 15.10 4.55 -19.17
C GLN A 117 15.81 5.14 -17.95
N ASP A 118 16.68 6.11 -18.19
CA ASP A 118 17.34 6.87 -17.13
C ASP A 118 16.44 7.96 -16.56
N VAL A 119 16.56 8.20 -15.27
CA VAL A 119 15.95 9.37 -14.62
C VAL A 119 16.86 10.56 -14.84
N PRO A 120 16.41 11.66 -15.50
CA PRO A 120 17.30 12.74 -15.93
C PRO A 120 18.11 13.42 -14.83
N SER A 121 17.59 13.45 -13.59
CA SER A 121 18.22 14.16 -12.48
C SER A 121 18.78 13.26 -11.39
N LEU A 122 18.57 11.93 -11.50
CA LEU A 122 19.03 10.96 -10.52
C LEU A 122 19.83 9.84 -11.21
N PRO A 123 20.88 9.31 -10.61
CA PRO A 123 21.65 8.19 -11.16
C PRO A 123 20.90 6.86 -10.96
N LEU A 124 19.63 6.82 -11.38
CA LEU A 124 18.72 5.69 -11.20
C LEU A 124 17.97 5.42 -12.50
N MET A 125 17.62 4.16 -12.73
CA MET A 125 16.75 3.75 -13.82
C MET A 125 15.28 3.83 -13.38
N VAL A 126 14.40 4.27 -14.28
CA VAL A 126 12.96 4.38 -14.02
C VAL A 126 12.35 3.04 -13.59
N GLY A 127 12.85 1.93 -14.12
CA GLY A 127 12.40 0.58 -13.75
C GLY A 127 12.50 0.27 -12.26
N TRP A 128 13.54 0.76 -11.56
CA TRP A 128 13.66 0.60 -10.11
C TRP A 128 12.50 1.25 -9.36
N LEU A 129 12.02 2.37 -9.86
CA LEU A 129 10.93 3.13 -9.23
C LEU A 129 9.60 2.42 -9.36
N TYR A 130 9.37 1.73 -10.48
CA TYR A 130 8.14 0.97 -10.70
C TYR A 130 8.11 -0.39 -9.99
N LEU A 131 9.23 -0.87 -9.41
CA LEU A 131 9.23 -2.11 -8.62
C LEU A 131 8.33 -2.03 -7.39
N VAL A 132 7.99 -0.85 -6.91
CA VAL A 132 7.02 -0.70 -5.81
C VAL A 132 5.67 -1.34 -6.14
N LEU A 133 5.24 -1.30 -7.42
CA LEU A 133 3.96 -1.89 -7.86
C LEU A 133 3.89 -3.40 -7.61
N PRO A 134 4.80 -4.23 -8.18
CA PRO A 134 4.74 -5.67 -7.92
C PRO A 134 5.07 -6.03 -6.47
N ILE A 135 5.94 -5.29 -5.78
CA ILE A 135 6.24 -5.54 -4.36
C ILE A 135 5.00 -5.29 -3.51
N SER A 136 4.34 -4.14 -3.65
CA SER A 136 3.10 -3.85 -2.92
C SER A 136 1.97 -4.79 -3.30
N GLY A 137 1.88 -5.18 -4.59
CA GLY A 137 0.92 -6.17 -5.07
C GLY A 137 1.06 -7.52 -4.37
N VAL A 138 2.29 -8.03 -4.22
CA VAL A 138 2.57 -9.27 -3.47
C VAL A 138 2.17 -9.13 -1.99
N LEU A 139 2.43 -7.97 -1.36
CA LEU A 139 2.02 -7.71 0.01
C LEU A 139 0.50 -7.72 0.15
N VAL A 140 -0.22 -7.04 -0.74
CA VAL A 140 -1.70 -7.03 -0.74
C VAL A 140 -2.25 -8.44 -0.98
N LEU A 141 -1.68 -9.24 -1.90
CA LEU A 141 -2.07 -10.64 -2.10
C LEU A 141 -1.88 -11.47 -0.82
N PHE A 142 -0.74 -11.31 -0.14
CA PHE A 142 -0.48 -12.01 1.13
C PHE A 142 -1.55 -11.67 2.18
N TYR A 143 -1.87 -10.39 2.36
CA TYR A 143 -2.89 -9.97 3.32
C TYR A 143 -4.29 -10.44 2.93
N THR A 144 -4.64 -10.37 1.64
CA THR A 144 -5.94 -10.85 1.14
C THR A 144 -6.12 -12.35 1.40
N VAL A 145 -5.09 -13.17 1.12
CA VAL A 145 -5.13 -14.61 1.42
C VAL A 145 -5.21 -14.86 2.93
N TYR A 146 -4.48 -14.10 3.74
CA TYR A 146 -4.52 -14.21 5.20
C TYR A 146 -5.94 -13.98 5.73
N HIS A 147 -6.59 -12.89 5.32
CA HIS A 147 -7.95 -12.56 5.75
C HIS A 147 -8.99 -13.55 5.22
N LEU A 148 -8.86 -13.99 3.95
CA LEU A 148 -9.76 -14.99 3.38
C LEU A 148 -9.72 -16.31 4.19
N VAL A 149 -8.52 -16.77 4.53
CA VAL A 149 -8.36 -17.98 5.37
C VAL A 149 -8.90 -17.79 6.78
N ALA A 150 -8.77 -16.60 7.37
CA ALA A 150 -9.30 -16.27 8.68
C ALA A 150 -10.84 -16.28 8.69
N VAL A 151 -11.48 -15.70 7.67
CA VAL A 151 -12.93 -15.71 7.48
C VAL A 151 -13.47 -17.14 7.29
N VAL A 152 -12.83 -17.94 6.43
CA VAL A 152 -13.25 -19.33 6.17
C VAL A 152 -13.10 -20.21 7.41
N ARG A 153 -12.11 -19.96 8.27
CA ARG A 153 -11.90 -20.70 9.52
C ARG A 153 -12.78 -20.21 10.68
N GLY A 154 -13.59 -19.18 10.48
CA GLY A 154 -14.47 -18.61 11.51
C GLY A 154 -13.70 -17.95 12.68
N VAL A 155 -12.42 -17.62 12.49
CA VAL A 155 -11.59 -16.95 13.50
C VAL A 155 -11.82 -15.43 13.46
N GLU A 156 -12.22 -14.90 12.31
CA GLU A 156 -12.63 -13.50 12.13
C GLU A 156 -14.12 -13.48 11.78
N ASN A 157 -14.92 -12.72 12.53
CA ASN A 157 -16.29 -12.44 12.12
C ASN A 157 -16.26 -11.64 10.83
N ALA A 158 -17.18 -11.91 9.92
CA ALA A 158 -17.29 -11.20 8.64
C ALA A 158 -17.51 -9.68 8.82
N THR A 159 -17.95 -9.29 10.00
CA THR A 159 -18.06 -7.90 10.48
C THR A 159 -17.29 -7.78 11.78
N THR A 160 -16.34 -6.86 11.84
CA THR A 160 -15.67 -6.52 13.10
C THR A 160 -16.71 -5.82 13.98
N ASP A 161 -17.16 -6.51 15.03
CA ASP A 161 -17.89 -5.87 16.10
C ASP A 161 -16.98 -4.80 16.69
N GLY A 162 -17.21 -3.56 16.29
CA GLY A 162 -16.69 -2.40 16.97
C GLY A 162 -17.38 -2.39 18.34
N GLU A 163 -16.75 -3.02 19.31
CA GLU A 163 -17.07 -2.81 20.71
C GLU A 163 -16.86 -1.31 20.95
N PRO A 164 -17.91 -0.56 21.32
CA PRO A 164 -17.70 0.76 21.83
C PRO A 164 -17.09 0.52 23.21
N ASP A 165 -15.79 0.81 23.36
CA ASP A 165 -15.15 0.87 24.66
C ASP A 165 -16.05 1.69 25.56
N ALA A 166 -16.70 1.00 26.49
CA ALA A 166 -17.51 1.59 27.53
C ALA A 166 -16.61 2.53 28.34
N VAL A 167 -17.07 3.74 28.44
CA VAL A 167 -16.63 4.80 29.33
C VAL A 167 -16.51 4.33 30.77
#